data_fe7157b420268fdd93a1c969909688d4
#
_entry.id   fe7157b420268fdd93a1c969909688d4
#
_cell.length_a   1.000
_cell.length_b   1.000
_cell.length_c   1.000
_cell.angle_alpha   90.00
_cell.angle_beta   90.00
_cell.angle_gamma   90.00
#
_symmetry.space_group_name_H-M   'P 1'
#
loop_
_entity.id
_entity.type
_entity.pdbx_description
1 polymer ?
#
loop_
_entity_poly.entity_id
_entity_poly.type
_entity_poly.pdbx_seq_one_letter_code
_entity_poly.pdbx_strand_id
1 'polypeptide(L)'
;VLLNKKESIMTLQKSLEKEFVTKGYTIDNPKIIKDPYKASPLTALILFKTKTKVSPKVTIKGKDINTTFTHNFKNSKEHYLEIYGLYPDKENEIEIEYKENDQVVKKAIKIKTDKLPSDLHLPTKIFADKTKLSNELYFFTPAVKGYSVAYDVNGDVRWYLTNKAVWDNTRLKNGHLLVGTERLIYKPYYVTGLYEIDMFGKVYKEYSLPGGYHHDYFEMPNGNLLVASNDFHNSSGTVEDIVVEVDRNTGKIIKTFDLKNVLNMKDGVSENSTSYDWFHNNSVWYDRDTNSITLSGRHMDAVINIDYKTSKLNWIIGDSTNWSKEYQKYFFKSIGENFEWQWRQHAAMITPKKDVFIFDNGNNKSKIKEKYVPAEKSYSRGVLYKINKEDMTIRQVWQYGKERSSSFYSSYISDVDYLDKNHYIVHSGGIVKGDLKSSNYPAGLTKGKVSLMSDTVEILNNEVIFEIVLPTNNYRVEKMPLYTDTNLSLNNFKKLGTLGKTKVNKEKIGILNSNKNLDNIIKKYDIKLLNEEDRLVFSGRFKKNNKVNVILYKNFV
;
A
#
# COMPACT_ATOMS: atom_id res chain seq x y z
N VAL A 1 -0.88 -17.21 1.00
CA VAL A 1 0.48 -16.66 1.08
C VAL A 1 1.12 -16.72 -0.29
N LEU A 2 1.50 -15.56 -0.88
CA LEU A 2 2.04 -15.50 -2.25
C LEU A 2 3.33 -16.32 -2.42
N LEU A 3 4.19 -16.34 -1.41
CA LEU A 3 5.45 -17.10 -1.44
C LEU A 3 5.31 -18.59 -1.18
N ASN A 4 4.25 -19.05 -0.55
CA ASN A 4 4.01 -20.48 -0.35
C ASN A 4 3.90 -21.23 -1.67
N LYS A 5 3.97 -20.50 -2.77
CA LYS A 5 3.81 -21.04 -4.11
C LYS A 5 5.07 -20.85 -4.96
N LYS A 6 6.21 -20.53 -4.34
CA LYS A 6 7.48 -20.38 -5.11
C LYS A 6 7.75 -21.60 -5.98
N GLU A 7 7.70 -22.80 -5.41
CA GLU A 7 7.89 -24.04 -6.17
C GLU A 7 6.75 -24.25 -7.18
N SER A 8 5.51 -23.95 -6.78
CA SER A 8 4.34 -24.02 -7.67
C SER A 8 4.45 -23.03 -8.83
N ILE A 9 4.91 -21.80 -8.57
CA ILE A 9 5.17 -20.79 -9.61
C ILE A 9 6.23 -21.29 -10.59
N MET A 10 7.35 -21.78 -10.09
CA MET A 10 8.44 -22.30 -10.93
C MET A 10 8.01 -23.55 -11.73
N THR A 11 7.26 -24.45 -11.11
CA THR A 11 6.72 -25.65 -11.76
C THR A 11 5.72 -25.26 -12.84
N LEU A 12 4.81 -24.31 -12.55
CA LEU A 12 3.85 -23.81 -13.53
C LEU A 12 4.56 -23.18 -14.73
N GLN A 13 5.58 -22.36 -14.51
CA GLN A 13 6.35 -21.73 -15.60
C GLN A 13 7.01 -22.76 -16.50
N LYS A 14 7.70 -23.75 -15.92
CA LYS A 14 8.32 -24.84 -16.69
C LYS A 14 7.28 -25.67 -17.45
N SER A 15 6.12 -25.92 -16.84
CA SER A 15 5.01 -26.61 -17.49
C SER A 15 4.48 -25.80 -18.67
N LEU A 16 4.27 -24.50 -18.51
CA LEU A 16 3.83 -23.58 -19.57
C LEU A 16 4.81 -23.54 -20.74
N GLU A 17 6.10 -23.39 -20.45
CA GLU A 17 7.15 -23.40 -21.48
C GLU A 17 7.14 -24.72 -22.26
N LYS A 18 7.08 -25.85 -21.56
CA LYS A 18 7.03 -27.20 -22.16
C LYS A 18 5.77 -27.41 -22.98
N GLU A 19 4.60 -27.08 -22.43
CA GLU A 19 3.33 -27.20 -23.14
C GLU A 19 3.30 -26.31 -24.38
N PHE A 20 3.85 -25.10 -24.31
CA PHE A 20 3.85 -24.16 -25.42
C PHE A 20 4.75 -24.63 -26.56
N VAL A 21 5.87 -25.29 -26.25
CA VAL A 21 6.77 -25.88 -27.27
C VAL A 21 6.17 -27.15 -27.90
N THR A 22 5.53 -28.02 -27.09
CA THR A 22 5.14 -29.36 -27.51
C THR A 22 3.72 -29.49 -28.03
N LYS A 23 2.78 -28.61 -27.62
CA LYS A 23 1.37 -28.67 -28.03
C LYS A 23 1.03 -27.55 -29.01
N GLY A 24 0.30 -27.90 -30.08
CA GLY A 24 -0.10 -26.99 -31.14
C GLY A 24 -1.37 -26.21 -30.79
N TYR A 25 -1.33 -25.35 -29.75
CA TYR A 25 -2.43 -24.45 -29.42
C TYR A 25 -2.60 -23.40 -30.51
N THR A 26 -3.83 -23.23 -31.00
CA THR A 26 -4.24 -22.23 -31.99
C THR A 26 -5.31 -21.33 -31.41
N ILE A 27 -5.68 -20.28 -32.12
CA ILE A 27 -6.78 -19.41 -31.70
C ILE A 27 -8.13 -20.14 -31.62
N ASP A 28 -8.33 -21.20 -32.40
CA ASP A 28 -9.54 -22.02 -32.37
C ASP A 28 -9.54 -23.05 -31.23
N ASN A 29 -8.37 -23.37 -30.70
CA ASN A 29 -8.16 -24.27 -29.57
C ASN A 29 -7.07 -23.73 -28.65
N PRO A 30 -7.26 -22.57 -27.99
CA PRO A 30 -6.26 -21.97 -27.12
C PRO A 30 -6.19 -22.71 -25.78
N LYS A 31 -5.05 -22.63 -25.12
CA LYS A 31 -4.95 -22.99 -23.69
C LYS A 31 -5.43 -21.81 -22.85
N ILE A 32 -6.38 -22.06 -21.97
CA ILE A 32 -6.91 -21.06 -21.03
C ILE A 32 -6.60 -21.51 -19.61
N ILE A 33 -5.95 -20.65 -18.83
CA ILE A 33 -5.60 -20.91 -17.43
C ILE A 33 -6.19 -19.78 -16.58
N LYS A 34 -7.22 -20.10 -15.80
CA LYS A 34 -7.82 -19.15 -14.85
C LYS A 34 -6.92 -19.04 -13.62
N ASP A 35 -6.77 -17.81 -13.10
CA ASP A 35 -5.99 -17.55 -11.89
C ASP A 35 -4.66 -18.33 -11.89
N PRO A 36 -3.75 -18.05 -12.84
CA PRO A 36 -2.61 -18.92 -13.14
C PRO A 36 -1.69 -19.13 -11.93
N TYR A 37 -1.61 -18.14 -11.04
CA TYR A 37 -0.76 -18.21 -9.84
C TYR A 37 -1.55 -18.37 -8.53
N LYS A 38 -2.88 -18.61 -8.62
CA LYS A 38 -3.76 -18.80 -7.45
C LYS A 38 -3.73 -17.64 -6.46
N ALA A 39 -3.64 -16.44 -6.99
CA ALA A 39 -3.51 -15.22 -6.21
C ALA A 39 -4.43 -14.08 -6.69
N SER A 40 -4.96 -14.15 -7.92
CA SER A 40 -5.84 -13.14 -8.50
C SER A 40 -6.96 -13.79 -9.33
N PRO A 41 -8.07 -14.17 -8.68
CA PRO A 41 -9.10 -15.04 -9.29
C PRO A 41 -9.87 -14.43 -10.47
N LEU A 42 -9.87 -13.09 -10.62
CA LEU A 42 -10.53 -12.40 -11.74
C LEU A 42 -9.57 -12.17 -12.92
N THR A 43 -8.62 -13.09 -13.09
CA THR A 43 -7.63 -13.05 -14.18
C THR A 43 -7.54 -14.39 -14.88
N ALA A 44 -7.04 -14.38 -16.12
CA ALA A 44 -6.74 -15.57 -16.89
C ALA A 44 -5.56 -15.35 -17.82
N LEU A 45 -4.90 -16.44 -18.20
CA LEU A 45 -3.85 -16.47 -19.21
C LEU A 45 -4.33 -17.28 -20.40
N ILE A 46 -4.26 -16.71 -21.61
CA ILE A 46 -4.61 -17.37 -22.86
C ILE A 46 -3.36 -17.58 -23.71
N LEU A 47 -3.11 -18.81 -24.11
CA LEU A 47 -1.93 -19.22 -24.88
C LEU A 47 -2.35 -19.76 -26.24
N PHE A 48 -1.76 -19.25 -27.32
CA PHE A 48 -1.89 -19.81 -28.65
C PHE A 48 -0.73 -19.37 -29.57
N LYS A 49 -0.61 -20.03 -30.73
CA LYS A 49 0.37 -19.70 -31.77
C LYS A 49 -0.32 -19.27 -33.04
N THR A 50 0.35 -18.41 -33.80
CA THR A 50 -0.05 -17.99 -35.15
C THR A 50 1.03 -18.42 -36.16
N LYS A 51 0.65 -18.50 -37.43
CA LYS A 51 1.57 -18.89 -38.52
C LYS A 51 2.60 -17.77 -38.79
N THR A 52 2.14 -16.54 -38.72
CA THR A 52 2.95 -15.34 -38.89
C THR A 52 3.01 -14.54 -37.60
N LYS A 53 3.89 -13.55 -37.51
CA LYS A 53 3.91 -12.61 -36.38
C LYS A 53 2.69 -11.69 -36.50
N VAL A 54 1.93 -11.60 -35.45
CA VAL A 54 0.75 -10.71 -35.34
C VAL A 54 0.74 -9.98 -33.99
N SER A 55 0.00 -8.88 -33.94
CA SER A 55 -0.22 -8.09 -32.71
C SER A 55 -1.69 -8.20 -32.30
N PRO A 56 -2.05 -9.12 -31.41
CA PRO A 56 -3.43 -9.27 -30.97
C PRO A 56 -3.91 -8.07 -30.16
N LYS A 57 -5.11 -7.62 -30.47
CA LYS A 57 -5.90 -6.70 -29.64
C LYS A 57 -6.90 -7.53 -28.84
N VAL A 58 -6.91 -7.35 -27.54
CA VAL A 58 -7.86 -7.99 -26.63
C VAL A 58 -8.86 -6.96 -26.13
N THR A 59 -10.14 -7.33 -26.13
CA THR A 59 -11.22 -6.54 -25.53
C THR A 59 -11.93 -7.39 -24.49
N ILE A 60 -11.89 -6.95 -23.24
CA ILE A 60 -12.66 -7.52 -22.12
C ILE A 60 -13.94 -6.69 -22.01
N LYS A 61 -15.07 -7.29 -22.42
CA LYS A 61 -16.35 -6.58 -22.48
C LYS A 61 -16.88 -6.24 -21.10
N GLY A 62 -17.13 -4.97 -20.87
CA GLY A 62 -17.79 -4.44 -19.68
C GLY A 62 -19.31 -4.31 -19.85
N LYS A 63 -19.94 -3.73 -18.84
CA LYS A 63 -21.38 -3.36 -18.89
C LYS A 63 -21.63 -2.13 -19.78
N ASP A 64 -20.60 -1.30 -19.94
CA ASP A 64 -20.59 -0.09 -20.75
C ASP A 64 -19.16 0.25 -21.23
N ILE A 65 -19.01 1.37 -21.95
CA ILE A 65 -17.72 1.78 -22.50
C ILE A 65 -16.68 2.11 -21.40
N ASN A 66 -17.11 2.69 -20.28
CA ASN A 66 -16.21 3.05 -19.17
C ASN A 66 -15.72 1.82 -18.38
N THR A 67 -16.34 0.66 -18.58
CA THR A 67 -16.00 -0.60 -17.90
C THR A 67 -15.50 -1.67 -18.86
N THR A 68 -15.34 -1.33 -20.15
CA THR A 68 -14.73 -2.17 -21.17
C THR A 68 -13.24 -1.86 -21.27
N PHE A 69 -12.40 -2.90 -21.19
CA PHE A 69 -10.94 -2.76 -21.26
C PHE A 69 -10.42 -3.30 -22.57
N THR A 70 -9.47 -2.59 -23.15
CA THR A 70 -8.76 -3.04 -24.36
C THR A 70 -7.25 -2.98 -24.14
N HIS A 71 -6.53 -3.94 -24.72
CA HIS A 71 -5.08 -3.94 -24.72
C HIS A 71 -4.52 -4.51 -26.02
N ASN A 72 -3.45 -3.89 -26.53
CA ASN A 72 -2.72 -4.38 -27.70
C ASN A 72 -1.46 -5.12 -27.27
N PHE A 73 -1.36 -6.38 -27.65
CA PHE A 73 -0.20 -7.20 -27.32
C PHE A 73 0.88 -7.06 -28.40
N LYS A 74 2.12 -7.36 -28.01
CA LYS A 74 3.28 -7.26 -28.91
C LYS A 74 3.21 -8.22 -30.07
N ASN A 75 3.85 -7.82 -31.15
CA ASN A 75 3.97 -8.60 -32.36
C ASN A 75 4.82 -9.87 -32.13
N SER A 76 4.19 -11.03 -32.21
CA SER A 76 4.81 -12.35 -31.97
C SER A 76 4.09 -13.43 -32.78
N LYS A 77 4.69 -14.63 -32.82
CA LYS A 77 4.02 -15.88 -33.22
C LYS A 77 3.51 -16.66 -32.03
N GLU A 78 4.08 -16.44 -30.86
CA GLU A 78 3.72 -17.07 -29.60
C GLU A 78 3.05 -16.03 -28.72
N HIS A 79 1.81 -16.30 -28.32
CA HIS A 79 0.97 -15.37 -27.61
C HIS A 79 0.71 -15.85 -26.19
N TYR A 80 1.06 -15.01 -25.20
CA TYR A 80 0.75 -15.11 -23.80
C TYR A 80 -0.14 -13.90 -23.46
N LEU A 81 -1.45 -14.06 -23.61
CA LEU A 81 -2.36 -12.95 -23.41
C LEU A 81 -2.82 -12.91 -21.96
N GLU A 82 -2.37 -11.88 -21.25
CA GLU A 82 -2.82 -11.61 -19.90
C GLU A 82 -4.22 -11.01 -19.94
N ILE A 83 -5.16 -11.68 -19.31
CA ILE A 83 -6.56 -11.26 -19.22
C ILE A 83 -6.83 -10.81 -17.80
N TYR A 84 -7.15 -9.53 -17.63
CA TYR A 84 -7.46 -8.91 -16.36
C TYR A 84 -8.85 -8.29 -16.38
N GLY A 85 -9.43 -8.03 -15.21
CA GLY A 85 -10.67 -7.30 -15.10
C GLY A 85 -11.92 -8.10 -15.45
N LEU A 86 -11.92 -9.40 -15.19
CA LEU A 86 -13.10 -10.23 -15.32
C LEU A 86 -14.10 -9.91 -14.20
N TYR A 87 -15.41 -10.00 -14.51
CA TYR A 87 -16.45 -9.94 -13.49
C TYR A 87 -16.51 -11.24 -12.71
N PRO A 88 -16.79 -11.21 -11.40
CA PRO A 88 -17.02 -12.42 -10.61
C PRO A 88 -18.36 -13.08 -10.92
N ASP A 89 -18.46 -14.37 -10.66
CA ASP A 89 -19.68 -15.20 -10.84
C ASP A 89 -20.37 -15.03 -12.21
N LYS A 90 -19.56 -14.88 -13.24
CA LYS A 90 -20.05 -14.58 -14.60
C LYS A 90 -19.30 -15.35 -15.67
N GLU A 91 -19.98 -15.71 -16.76
CA GLU A 91 -19.34 -16.06 -18.01
C GLU A 91 -18.95 -14.76 -18.74
N ASN A 92 -17.65 -14.45 -18.67
CA ASN A 92 -17.08 -13.26 -19.26
C ASN A 92 -16.73 -13.51 -20.74
N GLU A 93 -17.00 -12.53 -21.59
CA GLU A 93 -16.65 -12.58 -23.01
C GLU A 93 -15.41 -11.73 -23.28
N ILE A 94 -14.39 -12.38 -23.85
CA ILE A 94 -13.14 -11.79 -24.27
C ILE A 94 -13.05 -11.87 -25.78
N GLU A 95 -12.91 -10.74 -26.46
CA GLU A 95 -12.72 -10.67 -27.89
C GLU A 95 -11.23 -10.51 -28.20
N ILE A 96 -10.70 -11.37 -29.08
CA ILE A 96 -9.34 -11.31 -29.59
C ILE A 96 -9.40 -11.02 -31.08
N GLU A 97 -8.74 -9.95 -31.51
CA GLU A 97 -8.70 -9.52 -32.90
C GLU A 97 -7.25 -9.30 -33.34
N TYR A 98 -6.88 -9.81 -34.50
CA TYR A 98 -5.59 -9.55 -35.13
C TYR A 98 -5.67 -9.70 -36.65
N LYS A 99 -4.69 -9.15 -37.36
CA LYS A 99 -4.56 -9.30 -38.82
C LYS A 99 -3.46 -10.30 -39.12
N GLU A 100 -3.78 -11.36 -39.88
CA GLU A 100 -2.84 -12.35 -40.38
C GLU A 100 -3.02 -12.52 -41.88
N ASN A 101 -1.93 -12.36 -42.66
CA ASN A 101 -1.96 -12.45 -44.13
C ASN A 101 -3.10 -11.62 -44.77
N ASP A 102 -3.22 -10.36 -44.35
CA ASP A 102 -4.27 -9.42 -44.81
C ASP A 102 -5.72 -9.78 -44.42
N GLN A 103 -5.93 -10.88 -43.71
CA GLN A 103 -7.24 -11.27 -43.19
C GLN A 103 -7.39 -10.87 -41.74
N VAL A 104 -8.52 -10.32 -41.38
CA VAL A 104 -8.88 -10.04 -39.98
C VAL A 104 -9.42 -11.31 -39.34
N VAL A 105 -8.74 -11.77 -38.33
CA VAL A 105 -9.18 -12.88 -37.46
C VAL A 105 -9.80 -12.29 -36.21
N LYS A 106 -11.05 -12.69 -35.93
CA LYS A 106 -11.80 -12.24 -34.75
C LYS A 106 -12.35 -13.45 -34.03
N LYS A 107 -12.06 -13.58 -32.76
CA LYS A 107 -12.48 -14.72 -31.93
C LYS A 107 -13.02 -14.24 -30.59
N ALA A 108 -14.20 -14.73 -30.23
CA ALA A 108 -14.75 -14.57 -28.88
C ALA A 108 -14.42 -15.81 -28.03
N ILE A 109 -13.88 -15.56 -26.85
CA ILE A 109 -13.56 -16.58 -25.85
C ILE A 109 -14.40 -16.31 -24.61
N LYS A 110 -14.98 -17.36 -24.04
CA LYS A 110 -15.79 -17.27 -22.82
C LYS A 110 -15.02 -17.85 -21.64
N ILE A 111 -14.96 -17.09 -20.55
CA ILE A 111 -14.30 -17.49 -19.31
C ILE A 111 -15.26 -17.33 -18.14
N LYS A 112 -15.61 -18.44 -17.50
CA LYS A 112 -16.44 -18.44 -16.29
C LYS A 112 -15.55 -18.26 -15.07
N THR A 113 -15.89 -17.26 -14.25
CA THR A 113 -15.23 -16.94 -12.97
C THR A 113 -16.06 -17.46 -11.79
N ASP A 114 -15.41 -17.61 -10.64
CA ASP A 114 -16.04 -17.99 -9.40
C ASP A 114 -16.63 -16.77 -8.65
N LYS A 115 -17.44 -17.04 -7.63
CA LYS A 115 -18.00 -16.01 -6.74
C LYS A 115 -16.90 -15.33 -5.93
N LEU A 116 -17.17 -14.09 -5.54
CA LEU A 116 -16.32 -13.39 -4.59
C LEU A 116 -16.32 -14.06 -3.21
N PRO A 117 -15.24 -13.92 -2.44
CA PRO A 117 -15.26 -14.29 -1.02
C PRO A 117 -16.38 -13.56 -0.29
N SER A 118 -17.06 -14.24 0.62
CA SER A 118 -18.19 -13.68 1.37
C SER A 118 -17.80 -12.54 2.32
N ASP A 119 -16.53 -12.45 2.68
CA ASP A 119 -15.95 -11.41 3.51
C ASP A 119 -15.33 -10.24 2.71
N LEU A 120 -15.47 -10.24 1.37
CA LEU A 120 -15.09 -9.12 0.53
C LEU A 120 -16.24 -8.11 0.46
N HIS A 121 -15.95 -6.85 0.78
CA HIS A 121 -16.96 -5.80 0.85
C HIS A 121 -17.31 -5.24 -0.52
N LEU A 122 -18.62 -5.01 -0.74
CA LEU A 122 -19.15 -4.32 -1.90
C LEU A 122 -19.53 -2.88 -1.52
N PRO A 123 -19.53 -1.93 -2.47
CA PRO A 123 -19.94 -0.55 -2.21
C PRO A 123 -21.39 -0.46 -1.73
N THR A 124 -21.61 0.44 -0.77
CA THR A 124 -22.96 0.81 -0.30
C THR A 124 -23.50 2.04 -1.02
N LYS A 125 -22.61 2.81 -1.66
CA LYS A 125 -22.96 3.99 -2.46
C LYS A 125 -21.97 4.12 -3.62
N ILE A 126 -22.48 4.43 -4.81
CA ILE A 126 -21.71 4.83 -5.99
C ILE A 126 -22.38 6.05 -6.62
N PHE A 127 -21.55 7.01 -6.96
CA PHE A 127 -21.88 8.10 -7.88
C PHE A 127 -20.78 8.18 -8.95
N ALA A 128 -21.14 8.32 -10.22
CA ALA A 128 -20.19 8.43 -11.32
C ALA A 128 -20.73 9.30 -12.46
N ASP A 129 -20.08 10.42 -12.73
CA ASP A 129 -20.26 11.16 -13.97
C ASP A 129 -19.40 10.53 -15.06
N LYS A 130 -19.96 9.52 -15.73
CA LYS A 130 -19.24 8.72 -16.73
C LYS A 130 -18.74 9.52 -17.94
N THR A 131 -19.25 10.73 -18.14
CA THR A 131 -18.79 11.60 -19.23
C THR A 131 -17.42 12.22 -18.96
N LYS A 132 -17.02 12.27 -17.68
CA LYS A 132 -15.76 12.85 -17.20
C LYS A 132 -14.75 11.80 -16.72
N LEU A 133 -15.15 10.53 -16.65
CA LEU A 133 -14.33 9.45 -16.12
C LEU A 133 -13.66 8.62 -17.22
N SER A 134 -12.44 8.18 -16.98
CA SER A 134 -11.73 7.17 -17.76
C SER A 134 -12.18 5.75 -17.34
N ASN A 135 -11.64 4.73 -18.03
CA ASN A 135 -11.85 3.33 -17.68
C ASN A 135 -10.79 2.79 -16.70
N GLU A 136 -10.11 3.67 -15.97
CA GLU A 136 -9.20 3.26 -14.89
C GLU A 136 -9.99 2.73 -13.69
N LEU A 137 -9.34 1.89 -12.90
CA LEU A 137 -9.91 1.31 -11.70
C LEU A 137 -9.41 2.01 -10.44
N TYR A 138 -10.21 1.91 -9.38
CA TYR A 138 -9.86 2.38 -8.05
C TYR A 138 -9.40 1.18 -7.21
N PHE A 139 -8.09 1.12 -6.93
CA PHE A 139 -7.45 0.05 -6.18
C PHE A 139 -7.38 0.44 -4.70
N PHE A 140 -8.12 -0.29 -3.89
CA PHE A 140 -8.16 -0.07 -2.44
C PHE A 140 -7.26 -1.08 -1.72
N THR A 141 -6.55 -0.60 -0.72
CA THR A 141 -5.84 -1.45 0.23
C THR A 141 -6.55 -1.44 1.58
N PRO A 142 -6.60 -2.57 2.30
CA PRO A 142 -7.32 -2.64 3.56
C PRO A 142 -6.56 -1.94 4.70
N ALA A 143 -7.30 -1.38 5.64
CA ALA A 143 -6.75 -0.78 6.87
C ALA A 143 -6.19 -1.82 7.84
N VAL A 144 -6.74 -3.02 7.79
CA VAL A 144 -6.31 -4.20 8.52
C VAL A 144 -6.13 -5.35 7.54
N LYS A 145 -5.59 -6.46 7.98
CA LYS A 145 -5.39 -7.64 7.14
C LYS A 145 -6.67 -8.03 6.37
N GLY A 146 -6.69 -7.77 5.08
CA GLY A 146 -7.85 -7.95 4.19
C GLY A 146 -7.42 -8.07 2.73
N TYR A 147 -8.37 -7.96 1.81
CA TYR A 147 -8.11 -8.01 0.36
C TYR A 147 -7.71 -6.64 -0.18
N SER A 148 -6.70 -6.60 -1.06
CA SER A 148 -6.57 -5.49 -2.01
C SER A 148 -7.57 -5.70 -3.13
N VAL A 149 -8.42 -4.70 -3.41
CA VAL A 149 -9.55 -4.82 -4.34
C VAL A 149 -9.59 -3.63 -5.29
N ALA A 150 -9.86 -3.86 -6.56
CA ALA A 150 -10.10 -2.81 -7.53
C ALA A 150 -11.55 -2.80 -8.01
N TYR A 151 -12.17 -1.63 -7.93
CA TYR A 151 -13.54 -1.38 -8.38
C TYR A 151 -13.53 -0.52 -9.65
N ASP A 152 -14.46 -0.80 -10.56
CA ASP A 152 -14.72 0.08 -11.69
C ASP A 152 -15.68 1.23 -11.35
N VAL A 153 -15.96 2.09 -12.31
CA VAL A 153 -16.84 3.26 -12.12
C VAL A 153 -18.31 2.91 -11.79
N ASN A 154 -18.70 1.66 -11.96
CA ASN A 154 -20.00 1.13 -11.53
C ASN A 154 -19.95 0.53 -10.11
N GLY A 155 -18.77 0.46 -9.49
CA GLY A 155 -18.56 -0.20 -8.20
C GLY A 155 -18.48 -1.72 -8.30
N ASP A 156 -18.35 -2.27 -9.49
CA ASP A 156 -18.14 -3.70 -9.68
C ASP A 156 -16.69 -4.07 -9.37
N VAL A 157 -16.47 -5.17 -8.67
CA VAL A 157 -15.13 -5.71 -8.43
C VAL A 157 -14.58 -6.28 -9.74
N ARG A 158 -13.42 -5.79 -10.16
CA ARG A 158 -12.78 -6.21 -11.41
C ARG A 158 -11.41 -6.84 -11.19
N TRP A 159 -10.89 -6.76 -9.99
CA TRP A 159 -9.64 -7.38 -9.60
C TRP A 159 -9.54 -7.45 -8.08
N TYR A 160 -8.91 -8.50 -7.56
CA TYR A 160 -8.52 -8.57 -6.14
C TYR A 160 -7.40 -9.60 -5.95
N LEU A 161 -6.64 -9.44 -4.85
CA LEU A 161 -5.63 -10.40 -4.41
C LEU A 161 -6.18 -11.26 -3.27
N THR A 162 -5.91 -12.56 -3.33
CA THR A 162 -6.20 -13.49 -2.22
C THR A 162 -5.20 -13.35 -1.06
N ASN A 163 -4.07 -12.69 -1.32
CA ASN A 163 -3.10 -12.31 -0.31
C ASN A 163 -3.71 -11.22 0.60
N LYS A 164 -3.78 -11.50 1.90
CA LYS A 164 -4.28 -10.54 2.89
C LYS A 164 -3.13 -9.68 3.39
N ALA A 165 -2.71 -8.73 2.58
CA ALA A 165 -1.72 -7.72 2.91
C ALA A 165 -2.36 -6.47 3.53
N VAL A 166 -1.53 -5.58 4.04
CA VAL A 166 -1.89 -4.25 4.54
C VAL A 166 -0.99 -3.21 3.88
N TRP A 167 -1.26 -1.95 4.11
CA TRP A 167 -0.56 -0.79 3.61
C TRP A 167 -0.81 -0.52 2.12
N ASP A 168 0.08 0.21 1.49
CA ASP A 168 -0.10 0.68 0.14
C ASP A 168 0.19 -0.36 -0.95
N ASN A 169 -0.36 -0.17 -2.15
CA ASN A 169 -0.01 -0.89 -3.37
C ASN A 169 0.03 0.07 -4.55
N THR A 170 1.21 0.52 -4.92
CA THR A 170 1.40 1.43 -6.05
C THR A 170 2.00 0.72 -7.24
N ARG A 171 1.75 1.29 -8.42
CA ARG A 171 2.35 0.80 -9.66
C ARG A 171 3.74 1.39 -9.85
N LEU A 172 4.70 0.51 -10.03
CA LEU A 172 6.07 0.87 -10.35
C LEU A 172 6.21 1.22 -11.83
N LYS A 173 7.27 1.94 -12.17
CA LYS A 173 7.55 2.35 -13.55
C LYS A 173 7.67 1.20 -14.55
N ASN A 174 8.04 0.00 -14.07
CA ASN A 174 8.06 -1.21 -14.89
C ASN A 174 6.68 -1.88 -15.02
N GLY A 175 5.62 -1.30 -14.47
CA GLY A 175 4.25 -1.77 -14.51
C GLY A 175 3.87 -2.81 -13.45
N HIS A 176 4.81 -3.31 -12.67
CA HIS A 176 4.52 -4.17 -11.53
C HIS A 176 3.88 -3.38 -10.39
N LEU A 177 3.20 -4.08 -9.49
CA LEU A 177 2.75 -3.53 -8.22
C LEU A 177 3.79 -3.83 -7.13
N LEU A 178 3.95 -2.89 -6.21
CA LEU A 178 4.71 -3.10 -4.98
C LEU A 178 3.73 -3.21 -3.83
N VAL A 179 3.77 -4.31 -3.08
CA VAL A 179 2.84 -4.59 -2.00
C VAL A 179 3.58 -5.07 -0.76
N GLY A 180 3.04 -4.81 0.43
CA GLY A 180 3.61 -5.32 1.67
C GLY A 180 3.54 -6.86 1.73
N THR A 181 4.53 -7.47 2.40
CA THR A 181 4.45 -8.89 2.73
C THR A 181 3.38 -9.10 3.81
N GLU A 182 2.77 -10.28 3.85
CA GLU A 182 1.81 -10.65 4.89
C GLU A 182 2.45 -11.19 6.17
N ARG A 183 3.78 -11.24 6.21
CA ARG A 183 4.56 -11.81 7.31
C ARG A 183 4.95 -10.73 8.31
N LEU A 184 4.54 -10.90 9.56
CA LEU A 184 4.96 -10.00 10.63
C LEU A 184 6.42 -10.25 11.00
N ILE A 185 7.20 -9.16 11.10
CA ILE A 185 8.51 -9.16 11.74
C ILE A 185 8.40 -8.71 13.20
N TYR A 186 7.49 -7.77 13.48
CA TYR A 186 7.25 -7.25 14.82
C TYR A 186 5.81 -6.76 14.97
N LYS A 187 5.25 -6.84 16.18
CA LYS A 187 3.88 -6.35 16.47
C LYS A 187 3.85 -4.81 16.53
N PRO A 188 2.70 -4.18 16.27
CA PRO A 188 1.41 -4.82 15.94
C PRO A 188 1.24 -5.16 14.46
N TYR A 189 1.97 -4.50 13.53
CA TYR A 189 1.68 -4.56 12.10
C TYR A 189 2.92 -4.40 11.19
N TYR A 190 4.12 -4.43 11.75
CA TYR A 190 5.35 -4.32 10.95
C TYR A 190 5.59 -5.62 10.20
N VAL A 191 5.58 -5.54 8.87
CA VAL A 191 5.80 -6.71 8.01
C VAL A 191 7.26 -6.81 7.58
N THR A 192 7.68 -7.99 7.11
CA THR A 192 9.09 -8.28 6.79
C THR A 192 9.66 -7.46 5.65
N GLY A 193 8.81 -6.85 4.82
CA GLY A 193 9.23 -6.07 3.67
C GLY A 193 8.17 -6.02 2.58
N LEU A 194 8.60 -6.12 1.32
CA LEU A 194 7.79 -5.84 0.15
C LEU A 194 7.89 -6.96 -0.89
N TYR A 195 6.79 -7.20 -1.62
CA TYR A 195 6.76 -8.00 -2.84
C TYR A 195 6.60 -7.09 -4.06
N GLU A 196 7.37 -7.38 -5.10
CA GLU A 196 7.10 -6.89 -6.44
C GLU A 196 6.33 -7.95 -7.22
N ILE A 197 5.09 -7.63 -7.60
CA ILE A 197 4.15 -8.56 -8.23
C ILE A 197 3.61 -8.00 -9.54
N ASP A 198 3.05 -8.86 -10.38
CA ASP A 198 2.19 -8.46 -11.49
C ASP A 198 0.69 -8.53 -11.12
N MET A 199 -0.19 -8.23 -12.08
CA MET A 199 -1.64 -8.28 -11.87
C MET A 199 -2.19 -9.70 -11.68
N PHE A 200 -1.42 -10.76 -11.97
CA PHE A 200 -1.74 -12.13 -11.59
C PHE A 200 -1.43 -12.43 -10.13
N GLY A 201 -0.74 -11.53 -9.44
CA GLY A 201 -0.18 -11.79 -8.11
C GLY A 201 1.07 -12.68 -8.14
N LYS A 202 1.70 -12.86 -9.32
CA LYS A 202 2.99 -13.53 -9.43
C LYS A 202 4.07 -12.68 -8.78
N VAL A 203 4.84 -13.26 -7.87
CA VAL A 203 5.96 -12.59 -7.20
C VAL A 203 7.22 -12.71 -8.04
N TYR A 204 7.80 -11.56 -8.39
CA TYR A 204 9.09 -11.45 -9.09
C TYR A 204 10.24 -11.24 -8.11
N LYS A 205 10.03 -10.41 -7.09
CA LYS A 205 11.02 -10.09 -6.07
C LYS A 205 10.38 -9.99 -4.70
N GLU A 206 11.11 -10.40 -3.68
CA GLU A 206 10.85 -10.10 -2.28
C GLU A 206 12.01 -9.29 -1.72
N TYR A 207 11.71 -8.13 -1.17
CA TYR A 207 12.65 -7.29 -0.44
C TYR A 207 12.47 -7.54 1.05
N SER A 208 13.48 -8.15 1.68
CA SER A 208 13.47 -8.45 3.13
C SER A 208 14.30 -7.43 3.87
N LEU A 209 13.70 -6.73 4.83
CA LEU A 209 14.31 -5.63 5.57
C LEU A 209 14.38 -5.93 7.07
N PRO A 210 15.53 -5.68 7.74
CA PRO A 210 15.69 -5.94 9.18
C PRO A 210 14.70 -5.17 10.06
N GLY A 211 14.38 -3.94 9.68
CA GLY A 211 13.38 -3.09 10.34
C GLY A 211 11.97 -3.26 9.80
N GLY A 212 11.79 -4.15 8.84
CA GLY A 212 10.51 -4.37 8.17
C GLY A 212 10.03 -3.18 7.35
N TYR A 213 8.74 -3.20 7.04
CA TYR A 213 8.03 -2.17 6.29
C TYR A 213 6.74 -1.80 7.02
N HIS A 214 6.41 -0.53 6.98
CA HIS A 214 5.12 0.01 7.42
C HIS A 214 4.72 1.22 6.58
N HIS A 215 3.44 1.50 6.53
CA HIS A 215 2.79 2.69 5.98
C HIS A 215 3.07 2.97 4.50
N ASP A 216 4.31 3.34 4.12
CA ASP A 216 4.56 3.95 2.82
C ASP A 216 5.96 3.66 2.25
N TYR A 217 6.08 3.80 0.95
CA TYR A 217 7.32 3.73 0.18
C TYR A 217 7.24 4.65 -1.04
N PHE A 218 8.39 4.94 -1.63
CA PHE A 218 8.49 5.75 -2.85
C PHE A 218 9.50 5.15 -3.83
N GLU A 219 9.12 4.98 -5.10
CA GLU A 219 10.04 4.59 -6.16
C GLU A 219 10.83 5.81 -6.63
N MET A 220 12.13 5.83 -6.38
CA MET A 220 13.02 6.92 -6.77
C MET A 220 13.27 6.94 -8.30
N PRO A 221 13.73 8.08 -8.85
CA PRO A 221 14.07 8.17 -10.28
C PRO A 221 15.10 7.15 -10.77
N ASN A 222 16.03 6.75 -9.90
CA ASN A 222 17.05 5.71 -10.19
C ASN A 222 16.51 4.28 -10.03
N GLY A 223 15.24 4.12 -9.67
CA GLY A 223 14.59 2.83 -9.45
C GLY A 223 14.77 2.25 -8.05
N ASN A 224 15.57 2.84 -7.17
CA ASN A 224 15.64 2.46 -5.77
C ASN A 224 14.33 2.75 -5.05
N LEU A 225 14.15 2.15 -3.88
CA LEU A 225 12.97 2.34 -3.05
C LEU A 225 13.35 3.10 -1.78
N LEU A 226 12.64 4.18 -1.48
CA LEU A 226 12.60 4.75 -0.14
C LEU A 226 11.47 4.06 0.61
N VAL A 227 11.74 3.52 1.79
CA VAL A 227 10.80 2.69 2.54
C VAL A 227 10.72 3.17 3.99
N ALA A 228 9.51 3.42 4.47
CA ALA A 228 9.28 3.64 5.90
C ALA A 228 9.53 2.32 6.65
N SER A 229 10.43 2.38 7.63
CA SER A 229 10.97 1.21 8.32
C SER A 229 11.25 1.51 9.80
N ASN A 230 11.91 0.59 10.47
CA ASN A 230 12.28 0.71 11.88
C ASN A 230 13.74 0.30 12.12
N ASP A 231 14.25 0.67 13.28
CA ASP A 231 15.40 0.02 13.91
C ASP A 231 14.97 -0.57 15.25
N PHE A 232 14.62 -1.86 15.28
CA PHE A 232 14.19 -2.53 16.51
C PHE A 232 15.31 -2.76 17.54
N HIS A 233 16.54 -2.42 17.19
CA HIS A 233 17.71 -2.54 18.07
C HIS A 233 18.20 -1.19 18.60
N ASN A 234 17.48 -0.09 18.29
CA ASN A 234 17.87 1.23 18.80
C ASN A 234 17.73 1.30 20.34
N SER A 235 18.63 2.04 20.98
CA SER A 235 18.67 2.17 22.44
C SER A 235 17.46 2.94 23.01
N SER A 236 16.82 3.77 22.22
CA SER A 236 15.65 4.56 22.60
C SER A 236 14.36 3.73 22.61
N GLY A 237 14.36 2.56 21.96
CA GLY A 237 13.19 1.68 21.85
C GLY A 237 12.05 2.28 21.01
N THR A 238 12.35 3.22 20.12
CA THR A 238 11.38 3.91 19.28
C THR A 238 11.07 3.13 18.00
N VAL A 239 9.93 3.45 17.39
CA VAL A 239 9.47 2.90 16.11
C VAL A 239 8.99 4.03 15.19
N GLU A 240 8.83 3.71 13.90
CA GLU A 240 8.26 4.57 12.86
C GLU A 240 8.98 5.91 12.69
N ASP A 241 10.28 5.90 12.93
CA ASP A 241 11.17 7.06 12.85
C ASP A 241 12.40 6.82 11.95
N ILE A 242 12.35 5.76 11.12
CA ILE A 242 13.41 5.40 10.18
C ILE A 242 12.85 5.36 8.76
N VAL A 243 13.60 5.94 7.83
CA VAL A 243 13.40 5.72 6.39
C VAL A 243 14.68 5.12 5.83
N VAL A 244 14.55 4.07 5.00
CA VAL A 244 15.69 3.42 4.36
C VAL A 244 15.61 3.53 2.85
N GLU A 245 16.75 3.72 2.20
CA GLU A 245 16.86 3.53 0.76
C GLU A 245 17.36 2.13 0.46
N VAL A 246 16.59 1.41 -0.35
CA VAL A 246 16.85 0.03 -0.74
C VAL A 246 17.30 -0.01 -2.20
N ASP A 247 18.46 -0.58 -2.46
CA ASP A 247 18.92 -0.87 -3.80
C ASP A 247 17.99 -1.91 -4.45
N ARG A 248 17.38 -1.53 -5.58
CA ARG A 248 16.35 -2.32 -6.27
C ARG A 248 16.85 -3.68 -6.78
N ASN A 249 18.14 -3.79 -7.07
CA ASN A 249 18.73 -5.00 -7.66
C ASN A 249 19.23 -6.00 -6.62
N THR A 250 19.69 -5.51 -5.48
CA THR A 250 20.32 -6.33 -4.44
C THR A 250 19.47 -6.46 -3.17
N GLY A 251 18.48 -5.58 -2.97
CA GLY A 251 17.71 -5.49 -1.73
C GLY A 251 18.50 -4.98 -0.52
N LYS A 252 19.73 -4.47 -0.75
CA LYS A 252 20.55 -3.92 0.33
C LYS A 252 20.08 -2.52 0.70
N ILE A 253 20.07 -2.23 1.98
CA ILE A 253 19.94 -0.87 2.48
C ILE A 253 21.23 -0.13 2.18
N ILE A 254 21.17 0.94 1.40
CA ILE A 254 22.32 1.75 1.00
C ILE A 254 22.36 3.10 1.70
N LYS A 255 21.22 3.54 2.25
CA LYS A 255 21.12 4.75 3.06
C LYS A 255 20.03 4.61 4.12
N THR A 256 20.24 5.20 5.28
CA THR A 256 19.28 5.26 6.38
C THR A 256 19.13 6.69 6.85
N PHE A 257 17.89 7.13 6.99
CA PHE A 257 17.50 8.40 7.57
C PHE A 257 16.88 8.10 8.93
N ASP A 258 17.59 8.44 10.00
CA ASP A 258 17.13 8.32 11.38
C ASP A 258 16.63 9.70 11.83
N LEU A 259 15.33 9.81 12.06
CA LEU A 259 14.69 11.09 12.38
C LEU A 259 15.10 11.61 13.77
N LYS A 260 15.63 10.76 14.65
CA LYS A 260 16.22 11.19 15.93
C LYS A 260 17.45 12.07 15.76
N ASN A 261 18.11 12.01 14.58
CA ASN A 261 19.23 12.89 14.23
C ASN A 261 18.75 14.19 13.56
N VAL A 262 17.46 14.33 13.27
CA VAL A 262 16.86 15.49 12.60
C VAL A 262 16.05 16.35 13.55
N LEU A 263 15.29 15.69 14.43
CA LEU A 263 14.34 16.31 15.34
C LEU A 263 14.58 15.85 16.79
N ASN A 264 14.25 16.73 17.73
CA ASN A 264 14.16 16.36 19.13
C ASN A 264 12.81 15.66 19.41
N MET A 265 12.84 14.44 19.91
CA MET A 265 11.66 13.63 20.21
C MET A 265 10.70 14.25 21.24
N LYS A 266 11.13 15.26 21.96
CA LYS A 266 10.32 15.96 22.99
C LYS A 266 9.63 17.20 22.46
N ASP A 267 9.98 17.65 21.26
CA ASP A 267 9.40 18.84 20.63
C ASP A 267 8.10 18.50 19.90
N GLY A 268 7.22 19.48 19.78
CA GLY A 268 5.98 19.37 19.03
C GLY A 268 4.97 18.34 19.54
N VAL A 269 5.20 17.77 20.72
CA VAL A 269 4.38 16.68 21.27
C VAL A 269 3.01 17.19 21.68
N SER A 270 1.97 16.43 21.37
CA SER A 270 0.65 16.56 21.98
C SER A 270 0.50 15.58 23.15
N GLU A 271 -0.45 15.82 24.06
CA GLU A 271 -0.65 14.97 25.25
C GLU A 271 -0.90 13.47 24.93
N ASN A 272 -1.40 13.17 23.75
CA ASN A 272 -1.68 11.80 23.31
C ASN A 272 -0.49 11.13 22.61
N SER A 273 0.67 11.77 22.56
CA SER A 273 1.88 11.20 21.96
C SER A 273 2.55 10.25 22.93
N THR A 274 3.12 9.17 22.42
CA THR A 274 3.93 8.24 23.21
C THR A 274 5.41 8.46 22.88
N SER A 275 6.28 8.33 23.89
CA SER A 275 7.73 8.39 23.65
C SER A 275 8.25 7.24 22.78
N TYR A 276 7.48 6.16 22.68
CA TYR A 276 7.77 4.98 21.89
C TYR A 276 7.55 5.22 20.40
N ASP A 277 6.40 5.78 20.03
CA ASP A 277 5.99 6.10 18.67
C ASP A 277 5.80 7.62 18.55
N TRP A 278 6.92 8.33 18.68
CA TRP A 278 6.93 9.79 18.84
C TRP A 278 6.64 10.55 17.54
N PHE A 279 7.13 10.05 16.41
CA PHE A 279 6.95 10.70 15.10
C PHE A 279 5.77 10.11 14.33
N HIS A 280 5.68 8.79 14.25
CA HIS A 280 4.67 8.05 13.50
C HIS A 280 4.66 8.44 12.03
N ASN A 281 5.75 8.09 11.33
CA ASN A 281 5.90 8.41 9.90
C ASN A 281 4.92 7.59 9.05
N ASN A 282 4.01 8.26 8.36
CA ASN A 282 2.98 7.60 7.56
C ASN A 282 3.02 7.94 6.06
N SER A 283 3.96 8.75 5.60
CA SER A 283 4.20 8.96 4.17
C SER A 283 5.65 9.27 3.87
N VAL A 284 6.08 8.86 2.68
CA VAL A 284 7.43 9.08 2.15
C VAL A 284 7.32 9.61 0.73
N TRP A 285 7.84 10.81 0.48
CA TRP A 285 7.85 11.43 -0.84
C TRP A 285 9.22 11.98 -1.18
N TYR A 286 9.77 11.60 -2.34
CA TYR A 286 11.03 12.16 -2.83
C TYR A 286 10.74 13.18 -3.94
N ASP A 287 11.27 14.38 -3.79
CA ASP A 287 11.25 15.41 -4.83
C ASP A 287 12.62 15.51 -5.51
N ARG A 288 12.66 15.15 -6.79
CA ARG A 288 13.87 15.15 -7.60
C ARG A 288 14.47 16.56 -7.77
N ASP A 289 13.61 17.56 -7.96
CA ASP A 289 14.07 18.90 -8.33
C ASP A 289 14.74 19.61 -7.17
N THR A 290 14.30 19.33 -5.95
CA THR A 290 14.89 19.85 -4.73
C THR A 290 15.84 18.87 -4.05
N ASN A 291 15.94 17.64 -4.56
CA ASN A 291 16.69 16.53 -3.96
C ASN A 291 16.38 16.40 -2.46
N SER A 292 15.12 16.28 -2.13
CA SER A 292 14.65 16.28 -0.76
C SER A 292 13.58 15.22 -0.52
N ILE A 293 13.39 14.85 0.76
CA ILE A 293 12.40 13.90 1.19
C ILE A 293 11.38 14.61 2.08
N THR A 294 10.10 14.44 1.76
CA THR A 294 8.98 14.93 2.57
C THR A 294 8.38 13.76 3.34
N LEU A 295 8.19 13.95 4.64
CA LEU A 295 7.71 12.94 5.58
C LEU A 295 6.57 13.50 6.42
N SER A 296 5.57 12.67 6.74
CA SER A 296 4.44 13.05 7.56
C SER A 296 4.53 12.43 8.95
N GLY A 297 4.80 13.25 9.95
CA GLY A 297 4.85 12.90 11.37
C GLY A 297 3.50 13.10 12.04
N ARG A 298 2.68 12.05 12.06
CA ARG A 298 1.31 12.10 12.60
C ARG A 298 1.25 12.55 14.06
N HIS A 299 2.17 12.06 14.90
CA HIS A 299 2.15 12.32 16.33
C HIS A 299 2.76 13.68 16.72
N MET A 300 3.39 14.36 15.76
CA MET A 300 3.87 15.73 15.93
C MET A 300 2.98 16.77 15.22
N ASP A 301 1.91 16.34 14.55
CA ASP A 301 1.07 17.20 13.70
C ASP A 301 1.91 18.00 12.69
N ALA A 302 2.94 17.37 12.13
CA ALA A 302 3.93 18.05 11.32
C ALA A 302 4.27 17.26 10.05
N VAL A 303 4.36 17.98 8.93
CA VAL A 303 5.01 17.50 7.72
C VAL A 303 6.38 18.15 7.65
N ILE A 304 7.42 17.34 7.52
CA ILE A 304 8.80 17.81 7.44
C ILE A 304 9.41 17.51 6.08
N ASN A 305 10.36 18.36 5.69
CA ASN A 305 11.19 18.10 4.53
C ASN A 305 12.66 18.13 4.94
N ILE A 306 13.39 17.12 4.49
CA ILE A 306 14.81 16.96 4.77
C ILE A 306 15.60 16.88 3.46
N ASP A 307 16.79 17.45 3.46
CA ASP A 307 17.73 17.31 2.35
C ASP A 307 18.20 15.85 2.23
N TYR A 308 18.07 15.28 1.04
CA TYR A 308 18.40 13.86 0.80
C TYR A 308 19.89 13.57 1.04
N LYS A 309 20.79 14.49 0.69
CA LYS A 309 22.24 14.27 0.78
C LYS A 309 22.75 14.39 2.21
N THR A 310 22.32 15.42 2.92
CA THR A 310 22.83 15.81 4.24
C THR A 310 21.96 15.35 5.40
N SER A 311 20.73 14.94 5.15
CA SER A 311 19.68 14.62 6.13
C SER A 311 19.28 15.82 7.03
N LYS A 312 19.67 17.04 6.65
CA LYS A 312 19.31 18.25 7.40
C LYS A 312 17.88 18.67 7.13
N LEU A 313 17.24 19.19 8.17
CA LEU A 313 15.90 19.75 8.09
C LEU A 313 15.87 20.98 7.19
N ASN A 314 14.95 21.02 6.23
CA ASN A 314 14.73 22.17 5.35
C ASN A 314 13.58 23.03 5.86
N TRP A 315 12.43 22.43 6.17
CA TRP A 315 11.24 23.13 6.64
C TRP A 315 10.25 22.17 7.35
N ILE A 316 9.31 22.79 8.09
CA ILE A 316 8.22 22.15 8.79
C ILE A 316 6.90 22.83 8.44
N ILE A 317 5.86 22.04 8.11
CA ILE A 317 4.47 22.50 7.99
C ILE A 317 3.68 21.96 9.17
N GLY A 318 3.05 22.85 9.93
CA GLY A 318 2.21 22.51 11.07
C GLY A 318 2.16 23.64 12.09
N ASP A 319 1.31 23.49 13.09
CA ASP A 319 1.24 24.40 14.23
C ASP A 319 2.53 24.30 15.07
N SER A 320 3.19 25.42 15.34
CA SER A 320 4.48 25.47 16.03
C SER A 320 4.39 25.42 17.58
N THR A 321 3.19 25.24 18.12
CA THR A 321 2.99 25.06 19.56
C THR A 321 3.78 23.85 20.08
N ASN A 322 4.41 24.00 21.24
CA ASN A 322 5.26 22.99 21.89
C ASN A 322 6.57 22.68 21.14
N TRP A 323 6.99 23.51 20.20
CA TRP A 323 8.30 23.41 19.56
C TRP A 323 9.30 24.39 20.18
N SER A 324 10.50 23.94 20.43
CA SER A 324 11.58 24.75 20.97
C SER A 324 11.99 25.87 20.01
N LYS A 325 12.65 26.90 20.56
CA LYS A 325 13.04 28.11 19.81
C LYS A 325 13.94 27.80 18.61
N GLU A 326 14.76 26.76 18.69
CA GLU A 326 15.69 26.37 17.62
C GLU A 326 14.98 25.91 16.34
N TYR A 327 13.77 25.36 16.44
CA TYR A 327 12.98 24.88 15.29
C TYR A 327 12.09 25.98 14.70
N GLN A 328 11.81 27.08 15.38
CA GLN A 328 10.87 28.11 14.92
C GLN A 328 11.22 28.66 13.53
N LYS A 329 12.50 28.76 13.19
CA LYS A 329 12.99 29.23 11.88
C LYS A 329 12.63 28.31 10.70
N TYR A 330 12.24 27.06 10.96
CA TYR A 330 11.85 26.08 9.93
C TYR A 330 10.36 26.08 9.63
N PHE A 331 9.56 26.77 10.47
CA PHE A 331 8.12 26.87 10.28
C PHE A 331 7.75 27.96 9.29
N PHE A 332 6.71 27.66 8.50
CA PHE A 332 6.09 28.66 7.64
C PHE A 332 5.13 29.54 8.44
N LYS A 333 5.07 30.80 8.10
CA LYS A 333 4.07 31.75 8.57
C LYS A 333 2.84 31.65 7.66
N SER A 334 1.68 31.36 8.25
CA SER A 334 0.42 31.33 7.51
C SER A 334 0.00 32.70 7.02
N ILE A 335 -0.44 32.78 5.77
CA ILE A 335 -0.96 33.99 5.13
C ILE A 335 -2.29 33.69 4.41
N GLY A 336 -3.12 34.73 4.28
CA GLY A 336 -4.42 34.65 3.65
C GLY A 336 -5.54 34.37 4.65
N GLU A 337 -6.78 34.68 4.21
CA GLU A 337 -7.99 34.38 4.96
C GLU A 337 -8.30 32.88 4.88
N ASN A 338 -9.00 32.34 5.84
CA ASN A 338 -9.43 30.92 5.88
C ASN A 338 -8.31 29.89 5.94
N PHE A 339 -7.11 30.25 6.38
CA PHE A 339 -6.02 29.31 6.62
C PHE A 339 -6.30 28.47 7.88
N GLU A 340 -6.12 27.15 7.76
CA GLU A 340 -6.18 26.21 8.89
C GLU A 340 -5.03 25.21 8.78
N TRP A 341 -4.38 24.91 9.92
CA TRP A 341 -3.38 23.86 10.00
C TRP A 341 -4.02 22.46 9.88
N GLN A 342 -3.23 21.50 9.40
CA GLN A 342 -3.57 20.08 9.44
C GLN A 342 -3.29 19.50 10.84
N TRP A 343 -4.02 18.43 11.18
CA TRP A 343 -3.90 17.74 12.45
C TRP A 343 -3.92 16.23 12.27
N ARG A 344 -2.90 15.52 12.83
CA ARG A 344 -2.75 14.06 12.73
C ARG A 344 -2.75 13.54 11.30
N GLN A 345 -2.24 14.30 10.37
CA GLN A 345 -2.31 14.12 8.93
C GLN A 345 -1.69 12.82 8.42
N HIS A 346 -2.11 12.45 7.22
CA HIS A 346 -1.57 11.34 6.44
C HIS A 346 -1.26 11.77 4.99
N ALA A 347 -0.52 10.90 4.27
CA ALA A 347 -0.36 10.95 2.82
C ALA A 347 0.15 12.29 2.27
N ALA A 348 1.15 12.88 2.91
CA ALA A 348 1.75 14.12 2.40
C ALA A 348 2.55 13.87 1.11
N MET A 349 2.23 14.62 0.06
CA MET A 349 2.91 14.56 -1.23
C MET A 349 3.25 15.95 -1.77
N ILE A 350 4.22 16.03 -2.66
CA ILE A 350 4.58 17.25 -3.39
C ILE A 350 4.01 17.17 -4.80
N THR A 351 3.17 18.13 -5.16
CA THR A 351 2.60 18.23 -6.51
C THR A 351 3.64 18.67 -7.55
N PRO A 352 3.38 18.48 -8.85
CA PRO A 352 4.27 19.02 -9.90
C PRO A 352 4.51 20.53 -9.81
N LYS A 353 3.60 21.29 -9.22
CA LYS A 353 3.73 22.74 -8.96
C LYS A 353 4.46 23.08 -7.67
N LYS A 354 4.96 22.05 -6.95
CA LYS A 354 5.64 22.19 -5.65
C LYS A 354 4.73 22.65 -4.51
N ASP A 355 3.43 22.49 -4.67
CA ASP A 355 2.48 22.62 -3.59
C ASP A 355 2.50 21.33 -2.74
N VAL A 356 2.12 21.42 -1.47
CA VAL A 356 2.06 20.27 -0.56
C VAL A 356 0.61 19.83 -0.40
N PHE A 357 0.31 18.60 -0.81
CA PHE A 357 -1.01 18.02 -0.72
C PHE A 357 -1.05 17.02 0.42
N ILE A 358 -2.04 17.12 1.30
CA ILE A 358 -2.11 16.37 2.57
C ILE A 358 -3.54 15.94 2.82
N PHE A 359 -3.74 14.74 3.39
CA PHE A 359 -4.99 14.41 4.07
C PHE A 359 -4.90 14.87 5.52
N ASP A 360 -5.67 15.89 5.87
CA ASP A 360 -5.83 16.40 7.22
C ASP A 360 -6.91 15.59 7.96
N ASN A 361 -6.49 14.71 8.87
CA ASN A 361 -7.43 13.90 9.65
C ASN A 361 -8.29 14.73 10.61
N GLY A 362 -7.80 15.90 11.05
CA GLY A 362 -8.57 16.83 11.87
C GLY A 362 -8.77 16.39 13.32
N ASN A 363 -7.94 15.48 13.84
CA ASN A 363 -8.04 15.03 15.23
C ASN A 363 -7.74 16.19 16.20
N ASN A 364 -8.62 16.37 17.15
CA ASN A 364 -8.47 17.33 18.27
C ASN A 364 -8.29 18.80 17.86
N LYS A 365 -7.72 19.09 16.69
CA LYS A 365 -7.44 20.43 16.14
C LYS A 365 -6.69 21.37 17.08
N SER A 366 -5.92 20.83 18.01
CA SER A 366 -5.07 21.53 18.95
C SER A 366 -4.05 20.58 19.58
N LYS A 367 -2.92 21.11 20.04
CA LYS A 367 -1.97 20.40 20.93
C LYS A 367 -2.29 20.61 22.41
N ILE A 368 -3.20 21.52 22.71
CA ILE A 368 -3.61 21.90 24.06
C ILE A 368 -4.93 21.22 24.37
N LYS A 369 -4.98 20.36 25.37
CA LYS A 369 -6.11 19.50 25.70
C LYS A 369 -7.42 20.25 25.93
N GLU A 370 -7.36 21.37 26.62
CA GLU A 370 -8.52 22.21 26.93
C GLU A 370 -9.17 22.81 25.68
N LYS A 371 -8.44 22.81 24.54
CA LYS A 371 -8.90 23.32 23.25
C LYS A 371 -9.28 22.19 22.26
N TYR A 372 -9.29 20.95 22.71
CA TYR A 372 -9.61 19.83 21.83
C TYR A 372 -11.04 19.92 21.29
N VAL A 373 -11.14 19.74 19.97
CA VAL A 373 -12.42 19.64 19.27
C VAL A 373 -12.89 18.19 19.30
N PRO A 374 -14.10 17.88 19.82
CA PRO A 374 -14.63 16.52 19.81
C PRO A 374 -14.82 15.99 18.38
N ALA A 375 -14.65 14.68 18.19
CA ALA A 375 -14.77 14.01 16.89
C ALA A 375 -16.09 14.34 16.15
N GLU A 376 -17.21 14.44 16.89
CA GLU A 376 -18.53 14.76 16.33
C GLU A 376 -18.63 16.19 15.76
N LYS A 377 -17.75 17.09 16.19
CA LYS A 377 -17.67 18.46 15.74
C LYS A 377 -16.47 18.71 14.82
N SER A 378 -15.67 17.69 14.58
CA SER A 378 -14.52 17.76 13.70
C SER A 378 -14.85 17.34 12.27
N TYR A 379 -13.90 17.53 11.39
CA TYR A 379 -13.94 17.11 9.99
C TYR A 379 -12.54 16.71 9.54
N SER A 380 -12.51 15.84 8.53
CA SER A 380 -11.29 15.54 7.76
C SER A 380 -11.40 16.15 6.37
N ARG A 381 -10.24 16.37 5.74
CA ARG A 381 -10.21 16.98 4.40
C ARG A 381 -8.92 16.67 3.66
N GLY A 382 -8.97 16.64 2.34
CA GLY A 382 -7.81 16.90 1.52
C GLY A 382 -7.52 18.40 1.51
N VAL A 383 -6.28 18.81 1.72
CA VAL A 383 -5.88 20.22 1.73
C VAL A 383 -4.60 20.43 0.93
N LEU A 384 -4.60 21.46 0.07
CA LEU A 384 -3.46 21.85 -0.75
C LEU A 384 -2.88 23.15 -0.22
N TYR A 385 -1.61 23.11 0.16
CA TYR A 385 -0.86 24.27 0.63
C TYR A 385 0.18 24.67 -0.41
N LYS A 386 0.18 25.96 -0.75
CA LYS A 386 1.26 26.59 -1.49
C LYS A 386 2.27 27.19 -0.52
N ILE A 387 3.54 26.80 -0.67
CA ILE A 387 4.64 27.28 0.17
C ILE A 387 5.53 28.22 -0.62
N ASN A 388 6.03 29.26 0.06
CA ASN A 388 7.13 30.10 -0.41
C ASN A 388 8.30 29.94 0.56
N LYS A 389 9.41 29.37 0.09
CA LYS A 389 10.59 29.07 0.89
C LYS A 389 11.52 30.30 1.07
N GLU A 390 11.36 31.33 0.25
CA GLU A 390 12.18 32.53 0.33
C GLU A 390 11.78 33.40 1.53
N ASP A 391 10.48 33.59 1.73
CA ASP A 391 9.92 34.35 2.83
C ASP A 391 9.30 33.50 3.94
N MET A 392 9.40 32.19 3.82
CA MET A 392 8.83 31.19 4.75
C MET A 392 7.34 31.42 5.01
N THR A 393 6.56 31.59 3.95
CA THR A 393 5.11 31.75 4.03
C THR A 393 4.37 30.57 3.44
N ILE A 394 3.17 30.29 3.95
CA ILE A 394 2.28 29.23 3.51
C ILE A 394 0.85 29.73 3.35
N ARG A 395 0.20 29.33 2.26
CA ARG A 395 -1.18 29.67 1.94
C ARG A 395 -1.99 28.40 1.67
N GLN A 396 -3.17 28.31 2.24
CA GLN A 396 -4.15 27.31 1.83
C GLN A 396 -4.78 27.73 0.50
N VAL A 397 -4.65 26.89 -0.54
CA VAL A 397 -5.14 27.23 -1.90
C VAL A 397 -6.33 26.41 -2.32
N TRP A 398 -6.55 25.27 -1.70
CA TRP A 398 -7.69 24.39 -1.96
C TRP A 398 -7.96 23.45 -0.78
N GLN A 399 -9.21 23.03 -0.64
CA GLN A 399 -9.59 21.94 0.27
C GLN A 399 -10.90 21.29 -0.19
N TYR A 400 -11.11 20.04 0.24
CA TYR A 400 -12.38 19.34 0.18
C TYR A 400 -12.53 18.43 1.40
N GLY A 401 -13.71 18.45 2.01
CA GLY A 401 -14.10 17.59 3.15
C GLY A 401 -14.62 18.37 4.36
N LYS A 402 -14.22 19.63 4.54
CA LYS A 402 -14.72 20.48 5.63
C LYS A 402 -16.25 20.64 5.58
N GLU A 403 -16.79 20.84 4.40
CA GLU A 403 -18.23 20.95 4.10
C GLU A 403 -19.02 19.65 4.40
N ARG A 404 -18.33 18.51 4.44
CA ARG A 404 -18.90 17.20 4.77
C ARG A 404 -19.03 16.98 6.28
N SER A 405 -18.43 17.84 7.09
CA SER A 405 -18.43 17.78 8.55
C SER A 405 -18.03 16.40 9.09
N SER A 406 -18.61 15.94 10.19
CA SER A 406 -18.28 14.66 10.82
C SER A 406 -18.68 13.42 10.00
N SER A 407 -19.46 13.57 8.93
CA SER A 407 -19.81 12.45 8.05
C SER A 407 -18.61 11.92 7.26
N PHE A 408 -17.62 12.79 7.02
CA PHE A 408 -16.37 12.48 6.30
C PHE A 408 -15.16 12.40 7.27
N TYR A 409 -15.39 12.42 8.57
CA TYR A 409 -14.34 12.43 9.58
C TYR A 409 -13.66 11.07 9.72
N SER A 410 -12.38 11.04 9.39
CA SER A 410 -11.50 9.88 9.51
C SER A 410 -10.38 10.19 10.50
N SER A 411 -10.41 9.57 11.67
CA SER A 411 -9.47 9.87 12.76
C SER A 411 -8.06 9.30 12.54
N TYR A 412 -7.87 8.45 11.52
CA TYR A 412 -6.60 7.80 11.22
C TYR A 412 -6.57 7.37 9.75
N ILE A 413 -5.43 6.91 9.24
CA ILE A 413 -5.22 6.49 7.84
C ILE A 413 -5.73 7.53 6.84
N SER A 414 -6.10 7.14 5.62
CA SER A 414 -6.62 8.01 4.55
C SER A 414 -5.56 8.50 3.58
N ASP A 415 -6.02 9.08 2.47
CA ASP A 415 -5.16 9.37 1.34
C ASP A 415 -5.61 10.60 0.55
N VAL A 416 -4.69 11.15 -0.22
CA VAL A 416 -4.93 12.14 -1.26
C VAL A 416 -4.06 11.86 -2.46
N ASP A 417 -4.62 12.04 -3.67
CA ASP A 417 -3.90 11.94 -4.92
C ASP A 417 -4.09 13.17 -5.79
N TYR A 418 -2.99 13.65 -6.34
CA TYR A 418 -2.97 14.65 -7.39
C TYR A 418 -2.92 13.96 -8.76
N LEU A 419 -4.05 13.91 -9.46
CA LEU A 419 -4.14 13.25 -10.77
C LEU A 419 -3.67 14.20 -11.89
N ASP A 420 -4.12 15.46 -11.85
CA ASP A 420 -3.75 16.53 -12.77
C ASP A 420 -4.15 17.89 -12.16
N LYS A 421 -3.93 18.97 -12.90
CA LYS A 421 -4.38 20.32 -12.52
C LYS A 421 -5.89 20.33 -12.23
N ASN A 422 -6.25 20.74 -11.00
CA ASN A 422 -7.63 20.78 -10.49
C ASN A 422 -8.33 19.41 -10.54
N HIS A 423 -7.57 18.32 -10.49
CA HIS A 423 -8.08 16.97 -10.53
C HIS A 423 -7.45 16.13 -9.40
N TYR A 424 -8.26 15.77 -8.43
CA TYR A 424 -7.80 15.19 -7.17
C TYR A 424 -8.63 13.99 -6.74
N ILE A 425 -8.03 13.08 -5.97
CA ILE A 425 -8.73 12.11 -5.15
C ILE A 425 -8.56 12.52 -3.70
N VAL A 426 -9.66 12.42 -2.92
CA VAL A 426 -9.65 12.53 -1.46
C VAL A 426 -10.31 11.28 -0.89
N HIS A 427 -9.56 10.51 -0.14
CA HIS A 427 -9.98 9.26 0.44
C HIS A 427 -10.04 9.35 1.96
N SER A 428 -11.25 9.44 2.51
CA SER A 428 -11.51 9.34 3.95
C SER A 428 -11.62 7.86 4.34
N GLY A 429 -10.48 7.24 4.63
CA GLY A 429 -10.37 5.77 4.73
C GLY A 429 -10.77 5.19 6.08
N GLY A 430 -10.64 5.97 7.16
CA GLY A 430 -10.79 5.50 8.54
C GLY A 430 -11.98 6.08 9.27
N ILE A 431 -13.16 6.13 8.67
CA ILE A 431 -14.39 6.58 9.33
C ILE A 431 -14.85 5.50 10.30
N VAL A 432 -14.83 5.82 11.60
CA VAL A 432 -15.22 4.92 12.69
C VAL A 432 -16.27 5.58 13.55
N LYS A 433 -17.37 4.87 13.83
CA LYS A 433 -18.38 5.31 14.77
C LYS A 433 -18.60 4.25 15.85
N GLY A 434 -18.74 4.69 17.11
CA GLY A 434 -19.20 3.89 18.23
C GLY A 434 -20.56 4.40 18.69
N ASP A 435 -21.58 3.54 18.74
CA ASP A 435 -22.97 3.93 19.05
C ASP A 435 -23.45 5.13 18.21
N LEU A 436 -23.14 5.11 16.89
CA LEU A 436 -23.45 6.12 15.87
C LEU A 436 -22.69 7.46 16.02
N LYS A 437 -21.81 7.61 17.01
CA LYS A 437 -21.01 8.82 17.24
C LYS A 437 -19.61 8.65 16.65
N SER A 438 -19.09 9.70 16.03
CA SER A 438 -17.73 9.71 15.47
C SER A 438 -16.68 9.44 16.54
N SER A 439 -15.68 8.61 16.22
CA SER A 439 -14.62 8.20 17.13
C SER A 439 -13.26 8.82 16.72
N ASN A 440 -12.47 9.21 17.73
CA ASN A 440 -11.05 9.58 17.54
C ASN A 440 -10.11 8.38 17.46
N TYR A 441 -10.65 7.16 17.56
CA TYR A 441 -9.87 5.93 17.66
C TYR A 441 -10.21 4.95 16.54
N PRO A 442 -9.27 4.08 16.12
CA PRO A 442 -9.57 2.96 15.25
C PRO A 442 -10.54 1.97 15.91
N ALA A 443 -11.11 1.08 15.09
CA ALA A 443 -12.16 0.15 15.51
C ALA A 443 -11.84 -0.62 16.80
N GLY A 444 -10.65 -1.15 16.94
CA GLY A 444 -10.23 -1.95 18.11
C GLY A 444 -10.12 -1.18 19.42
N LEU A 445 -10.14 0.15 19.39
CA LEU A 445 -10.09 1.03 20.54
C LEU A 445 -11.39 1.82 20.75
N THR A 446 -12.33 1.73 19.82
CA THR A 446 -13.62 2.41 19.90
C THR A 446 -14.59 1.61 20.75
N LYS A 447 -15.30 2.29 21.66
CA LYS A 447 -16.31 1.68 22.55
C LYS A 447 -17.68 1.65 21.88
N GLY A 448 -18.57 0.77 22.37
CA GLY A 448 -19.95 0.62 21.92
C GLY A 448 -20.08 -0.24 20.67
N LYS A 449 -21.22 -0.12 19.97
CA LYS A 449 -21.46 -0.81 18.68
C LYS A 449 -20.69 -0.09 17.59
N VAL A 450 -19.59 -0.71 17.15
CA VAL A 450 -18.68 -0.13 16.15
C VAL A 450 -19.22 -0.33 14.75
N SER A 451 -19.22 0.74 13.95
CA SER A 451 -19.44 0.70 12.51
C SER A 451 -18.27 1.36 11.78
N LEU A 452 -17.91 0.78 10.62
CA LEU A 452 -16.78 1.19 9.80
C LEU A 452 -17.27 1.65 8.43
N MET A 453 -16.59 2.64 7.88
CA MET A 453 -16.85 3.13 6.54
C MET A 453 -15.57 3.74 5.97
N SER A 454 -15.43 3.71 4.67
CA SER A 454 -14.54 4.60 3.92
C SER A 454 -15.32 5.29 2.81
N ASP A 455 -14.97 6.52 2.54
CA ASP A 455 -15.61 7.38 1.54
C ASP A 455 -14.53 8.02 0.68
N THR A 456 -14.59 7.76 -0.62
CA THR A 456 -13.61 8.22 -1.59
C THR A 456 -14.29 9.05 -2.64
N VAL A 457 -13.76 10.24 -2.88
CA VAL A 457 -14.25 11.14 -3.92
C VAL A 457 -13.15 11.47 -4.92
N GLU A 458 -13.53 11.52 -6.20
CA GLU A 458 -12.72 12.12 -7.26
C GLU A 458 -13.33 13.45 -7.67
N ILE A 459 -12.49 14.48 -7.70
CA ILE A 459 -12.92 15.87 -7.84
C ILE A 459 -12.20 16.49 -9.05
N LEU A 460 -12.95 17.00 -10.00
CA LEU A 460 -12.46 17.71 -11.18
C LEU A 460 -13.05 19.12 -11.20
N ASN A 461 -12.19 20.15 -11.22
CA ASN A 461 -12.61 21.56 -11.24
C ASN A 461 -13.62 21.91 -10.13
N ASN A 462 -13.38 21.42 -8.90
CA ASN A 462 -14.24 21.56 -7.72
C ASN A 462 -15.59 20.82 -7.79
N GLU A 463 -15.82 19.99 -8.78
CA GLU A 463 -17.00 19.14 -8.86
C GLU A 463 -16.64 17.69 -8.52
N VAL A 464 -17.43 17.04 -7.68
CA VAL A 464 -17.32 15.60 -7.45
C VAL A 464 -17.82 14.88 -8.71
N ILE A 465 -16.93 14.14 -9.37
CA ILE A 465 -17.24 13.36 -10.57
C ILE A 465 -17.37 11.87 -10.29
N PHE A 466 -16.85 11.42 -9.15
CA PHE A 466 -16.98 10.04 -8.67
C PHE A 466 -17.01 10.00 -7.14
N GLU A 467 -17.84 9.12 -6.58
CA GLU A 467 -17.84 8.82 -5.15
C GLU A 467 -18.15 7.34 -4.94
N ILE A 468 -17.36 6.69 -4.10
CA ILE A 468 -17.55 5.31 -3.68
C ILE A 468 -17.47 5.19 -2.16
N VAL A 469 -18.49 4.57 -1.55
CA VAL A 469 -18.54 4.32 -0.12
C VAL A 469 -18.51 2.81 0.12
N LEU A 470 -17.57 2.37 0.96
CA LEU A 470 -17.39 0.98 1.35
C LEU A 470 -17.69 0.80 2.84
N PRO A 471 -18.35 -0.31 3.27
CA PRO A 471 -18.71 -0.56 4.66
C PRO A 471 -17.52 -1.15 5.47
N THR A 472 -16.34 -0.62 5.24
CA THR A 472 -15.09 -1.02 5.90
C THR A 472 -14.09 0.12 5.87
N ASN A 473 -13.07 0.07 6.72
CA ASN A 473 -11.95 0.99 6.60
C ASN A 473 -10.94 0.49 5.55
N ASN A 474 -10.46 1.41 4.73
CA ASN A 474 -9.41 1.19 3.75
C ASN A 474 -8.25 2.13 4.00
N TYR A 475 -7.02 1.61 3.86
CA TYR A 475 -5.81 2.36 4.16
C TYR A 475 -5.57 3.46 3.12
N ARG A 476 -5.50 3.06 1.84
CA ARG A 476 -5.29 3.96 0.70
C ARG A 476 -6.11 3.54 -0.53
N VAL A 477 -6.15 4.43 -1.50
CA VAL A 477 -6.72 4.20 -2.81
C VAL A 477 -5.76 4.71 -3.89
N GLU A 478 -5.61 3.95 -4.96
CA GLU A 478 -4.84 4.34 -6.14
C GLU A 478 -5.72 4.22 -7.39
N LYS A 479 -5.82 5.29 -8.19
CA LYS A 479 -6.48 5.21 -9.48
C LYS A 479 -5.47 4.84 -10.55
N MET A 480 -5.64 3.65 -11.15
CA MET A 480 -4.67 3.09 -12.08
C MET A 480 -5.35 2.42 -13.26
N PRO A 481 -4.74 2.45 -14.46
CA PRO A 481 -5.18 1.62 -15.58
C PRO A 481 -4.95 0.14 -15.24
N LEU A 482 -5.82 -0.72 -15.76
CA LEU A 482 -5.70 -2.16 -15.56
C LEU A 482 -4.51 -2.74 -16.33
N TYR A 483 -4.26 -2.25 -17.53
CA TYR A 483 -3.15 -2.65 -18.40
C TYR A 483 -2.07 -1.57 -18.49
N THR A 484 -0.84 -2.03 -18.61
CA THR A 484 0.35 -1.24 -18.91
C THR A 484 1.16 -1.93 -20.00
N ASP A 485 2.16 -1.26 -20.56
CA ASP A 485 3.04 -1.82 -21.61
C ASP A 485 4.05 -2.86 -21.11
N THR A 486 3.79 -3.49 -19.96
CA THR A 486 4.61 -4.58 -19.42
C THR A 486 4.35 -5.88 -20.15
N ASN A 487 5.35 -6.74 -20.19
CA ASN A 487 5.20 -8.09 -20.70
C ASN A 487 5.25 -9.09 -19.56
N LEU A 488 4.52 -10.19 -19.75
CA LEU A 488 4.68 -11.37 -18.91
C LEU A 488 6.16 -11.80 -18.94
N SER A 489 6.79 -11.82 -17.78
CA SER A 489 8.12 -12.37 -17.61
C SER A 489 8.04 -13.76 -16.99
N LEU A 490 8.68 -14.74 -17.61
CA LEU A 490 8.83 -16.08 -17.08
C LEU A 490 10.05 -16.22 -16.17
N ASN A 491 10.69 -15.11 -15.80
CA ASN A 491 11.85 -15.10 -14.93
C ASN A 491 11.53 -15.66 -13.54
N ASN A 492 12.52 -16.32 -12.96
CA ASN A 492 12.41 -16.89 -11.62
C ASN A 492 12.33 -15.80 -10.54
N PHE A 493 11.60 -16.11 -9.49
CA PHE A 493 11.52 -15.32 -8.28
C PHE A 493 12.90 -15.05 -7.65
N LYS A 494 13.12 -13.84 -7.20
CA LYS A 494 14.32 -13.41 -6.47
C LYS A 494 13.95 -12.93 -5.05
N LYS A 495 14.60 -13.55 -4.04
CA LYS A 495 14.60 -13.00 -2.67
C LYS A 495 15.82 -12.10 -2.51
N LEU A 496 15.59 -10.86 -2.12
CA LEU A 496 16.61 -9.81 -2.01
C LEU A 496 16.66 -9.29 -0.56
N GLY A 497 17.85 -8.81 -0.15
CA GLY A 497 18.05 -8.33 1.21
C GLY A 497 18.09 -9.44 2.26
N THR A 498 17.95 -9.03 3.53
CA THR A 498 18.00 -9.95 4.68
C THR A 498 17.26 -9.35 5.87
N LEU A 499 16.64 -10.20 6.67
CA LEU A 499 16.05 -9.80 7.97
C LEU A 499 17.10 -9.57 9.06
N GLY A 500 18.37 -9.74 8.74
CA GLY A 500 19.50 -9.63 9.67
C GLY A 500 20.12 -10.99 10.00
N LYS A 501 21.17 -10.95 10.79
CA LYS A 501 21.89 -12.15 11.29
C LYS A 501 21.90 -12.11 12.81
N THR A 502 21.46 -13.19 13.42
CA THR A 502 21.62 -13.37 14.87
C THR A 502 22.99 -13.99 15.14
N LYS A 503 23.81 -13.34 15.96
CA LYS A 503 25.02 -13.97 16.51
C LYS A 503 24.60 -14.90 17.64
N VAL A 504 24.62 -16.20 17.39
CA VAL A 504 24.43 -17.19 18.43
C VAL A 504 25.75 -17.36 19.17
N ASN A 505 25.77 -17.05 20.48
CA ASN A 505 26.92 -17.36 21.33
C ASN A 505 26.85 -18.86 21.67
N LYS A 506 27.66 -19.66 21.00
CA LYS A 506 27.68 -21.13 21.16
C LYS A 506 28.08 -21.60 22.55
N GLU A 507 28.70 -20.72 23.38
CA GLU A 507 29.25 -21.07 24.68
C GLU A 507 28.23 -21.21 25.82
N LYS A 508 26.95 -20.93 25.59
CA LYS A 508 25.89 -20.98 26.63
C LYS A 508 24.68 -21.80 26.23
N ILE A 509 24.85 -22.86 25.47
CA ILE A 509 23.77 -23.80 25.17
C ILE A 509 23.67 -24.77 26.35
N GLY A 510 22.81 -24.46 27.31
CA GLY A 510 22.39 -25.42 28.31
C GLY A 510 21.52 -26.49 27.66
N ILE A 511 21.87 -27.75 27.82
CA ILE A 511 21.01 -28.87 27.39
C ILE A 511 19.78 -28.86 28.29
N LEU A 512 18.61 -28.57 27.74
CA LEU A 512 17.32 -28.74 28.41
C LEU A 512 17.02 -30.25 28.49
N ASN A 513 17.49 -30.86 29.59
CA ASN A 513 17.10 -32.24 29.94
C ASN A 513 15.77 -32.21 30.66
N SER A 514 14.66 -32.18 30.00
CA SER A 514 13.39 -32.86 30.33
C SER A 514 12.17 -32.28 29.61
N ASN A 515 11.39 -33.17 29.04
CA ASN A 515 10.11 -32.88 28.40
C ASN A 515 9.00 -32.47 29.39
N LYS A 516 9.20 -32.54 30.68
CA LYS A 516 8.15 -32.34 31.70
C LYS A 516 7.77 -30.87 31.96
N ASN A 517 8.57 -29.91 31.48
CA ASN A 517 8.31 -28.47 31.72
C ASN A 517 7.97 -27.67 30.46
N LEU A 518 7.94 -28.30 29.28
CA LEU A 518 7.78 -27.57 28.02
C LEU A 518 6.38 -26.95 27.90
N ASP A 519 5.34 -27.70 28.28
CA ASP A 519 3.95 -27.22 28.21
C ASP A 519 3.69 -26.04 29.16
N ASN A 520 4.30 -26.06 30.33
CA ASN A 520 4.22 -24.96 31.28
C ASN A 520 4.96 -23.71 30.78
N ILE A 521 6.08 -23.87 30.10
CA ILE A 521 6.85 -22.79 29.48
C ILE A 521 6.07 -22.21 28.31
N ILE A 522 5.50 -23.05 27.46
CA ILE A 522 4.65 -22.65 26.32
C ILE A 522 3.48 -21.81 26.81
N LYS A 523 2.74 -22.29 27.81
CA LYS A 523 1.60 -21.56 28.40
C LYS A 523 2.04 -20.26 29.07
N LYS A 524 3.10 -20.29 29.88
CA LYS A 524 3.59 -19.14 30.65
C LYS A 524 4.01 -17.98 29.77
N TYR A 525 4.60 -18.25 28.62
CA TYR A 525 5.14 -17.24 27.71
C TYR A 525 4.32 -17.09 26.45
N ASP A 526 3.13 -17.70 26.36
CA ASP A 526 2.26 -17.68 25.16
C ASP A 526 3.07 -17.97 23.89
N ILE A 527 3.87 -19.06 23.95
CA ILE A 527 4.75 -19.43 22.83
C ILE A 527 3.91 -20.02 21.71
N LYS A 528 4.08 -19.48 20.53
CA LYS A 528 3.47 -19.99 19.30
C LYS A 528 4.56 -20.29 18.29
N LEU A 529 4.42 -21.44 17.68
CA LEU A 529 5.25 -21.88 16.59
C LEU A 529 4.38 -21.96 15.34
N LEU A 530 4.73 -21.19 14.33
CA LEU A 530 4.03 -21.20 13.04
C LEU A 530 5.01 -21.74 11.99
N ASN A 531 4.65 -22.86 11.38
CA ASN A 531 5.39 -23.39 10.25
C ASN A 531 4.87 -22.73 8.96
N GLU A 532 5.68 -21.87 8.40
CA GLU A 532 5.48 -21.32 7.06
C GLU A 532 6.37 -22.11 6.09
N GLU A 533 5.95 -22.29 4.85
CA GLU A 533 6.62 -23.20 3.90
C GLU A 533 8.13 -22.99 3.77
N ASP A 534 8.60 -21.74 3.90
CA ASP A 534 10.02 -21.39 3.74
C ASP A 534 10.70 -20.97 5.06
N ARG A 535 9.96 -20.96 6.18
CA ARG A 535 10.50 -20.57 7.48
C ARG A 535 9.66 -21.05 8.65
N LEU A 536 10.32 -21.13 9.80
CA LEU A 536 9.69 -21.35 11.08
C LEU A 536 9.59 -20.03 11.84
N VAL A 537 8.39 -19.60 12.20
CA VAL A 537 8.15 -18.39 12.97
C VAL A 537 7.91 -18.75 14.43
N PHE A 538 8.76 -18.27 15.28
CA PHE A 538 8.65 -18.42 16.73
C PHE A 538 8.19 -17.10 17.34
N SER A 539 7.14 -17.10 18.13
CA SER A 539 6.67 -15.93 18.86
C SER A 539 6.33 -16.28 20.31
N GLY A 540 6.51 -15.30 21.21
CA GLY A 540 6.20 -15.45 22.62
C GLY A 540 6.19 -14.13 23.36
N ARG A 541 5.67 -14.11 24.60
CA ARG A 541 5.64 -12.93 25.48
C ARG A 541 6.71 -13.07 26.56
N PHE A 542 7.75 -12.28 26.46
CA PHE A 542 8.87 -12.28 27.38
C PHE A 542 8.98 -10.94 28.11
N LYS A 543 9.50 -10.96 29.36
CA LYS A 543 9.79 -9.71 30.07
C LYS A 543 10.87 -8.92 29.33
N LYS A 544 10.77 -7.59 29.36
CA LYS A 544 11.82 -6.69 28.88
C LYS A 544 13.16 -7.11 29.50
N ASN A 545 14.21 -7.18 28.71
CA ASN A 545 15.57 -7.60 29.08
C ASN A 545 15.79 -9.12 29.22
N ASN A 546 14.82 -9.98 28.98
CA ASN A 546 15.10 -11.41 28.89
C ASN A 546 15.84 -11.74 27.58
N LYS A 547 16.93 -12.49 27.69
CA LYS A 547 17.53 -13.14 26.51
C LYS A 547 16.79 -14.45 26.26
N VAL A 548 16.26 -14.58 25.05
CA VAL A 548 15.59 -15.81 24.59
C VAL A 548 16.45 -16.46 23.53
N ASN A 549 16.86 -17.69 23.76
CA ASN A 549 17.57 -18.49 22.77
C ASN A 549 16.62 -19.56 22.23
N VAL A 550 16.44 -19.59 20.92
CA VAL A 550 15.72 -20.67 20.21
C VAL A 550 16.76 -21.60 19.61
N ILE A 551 16.75 -22.85 20.02
CA ILE A 551 17.69 -23.86 19.53
C ILE A 551 16.92 -24.82 18.64
N LEU A 552 17.31 -24.90 17.38
CA LEU A 552 16.82 -25.88 16.41
C LEU A 552 17.86 -26.99 16.31
N TYR A 553 17.44 -28.22 16.58
CA TYR A 553 18.28 -29.40 16.38
C TYR A 553 17.56 -30.42 15.51
N LYS A 554 18.32 -31.10 14.69
CA LYS A 554 17.83 -32.20 13.86
C LYS A 554 18.02 -33.48 14.64
N ASN A 555 16.93 -34.18 14.92
CA ASN A 555 17.04 -35.57 15.35
C ASN A 555 17.53 -36.40 14.17
N PHE A 556 18.72 -36.94 14.24
CA PHE A 556 19.13 -38.03 13.38
C PHE A 556 18.48 -39.29 13.95
N VAL A 557 17.48 -39.83 13.27
CA VAL A 557 16.96 -41.16 13.47
C VAL A 557 17.77 -42.09 12.59
#